data_1cd9a72b59378bf9bace06970b5a62ba
#
_entry.id   1cd9a72b59378bf9bace06970b5a62ba
#
_cell.length_a   1.000
_cell.length_b   1.000
_cell.length_c   1.000
_cell.angle_alpha   90.00
_cell.angle_beta   90.00
_cell.angle_gamma   90.00
#
_symmetry.space_group_name_H-M   'P 1'
#
loop_
_entity.id
_entity.type
_entity.pdbx_description
1 polymer ?
#
loop_
_entity_poly.entity_id
_entity_poly.type
_entity_poly.pdbx_seq_one_letter_code
_entity_poly.pdbx_strand_id
1 'polypeptide(L)'
;MLSKEYINKDIVILGLGYVGLPLALEFAKNNISTYGYDSDLIRIKQLSEGIDKNEEIDKMDILSSKLKITSNPECITDSNIIIVTVPTPITDDYLPDLSLLMNASKLIGEKIALRKNKNNKPIIIFESTTYPGCTEDYC
;
A
#
# COMPACT_ATOMS: atom_id res chain seq x y z
N MET A 1 18.74 7.87 -11.34
CA MET A 1 18.56 6.57 -12.04
C MET A 1 18.63 5.47 -10.99
N LEU A 2 17.52 4.84 -10.65
CA LEU A 2 17.52 3.72 -9.70
C LEU A 2 18.33 2.58 -10.31
N SER A 3 19.24 1.98 -9.53
CA SER A 3 20.08 0.89 -10.00
C SER A 3 19.23 -0.29 -10.45
N LYS A 4 19.69 -1.09 -11.43
CA LYS A 4 19.01 -2.30 -11.93
C LYS A 4 18.59 -3.29 -10.82
N GLU A 5 19.18 -3.17 -9.64
CA GLU A 5 18.89 -3.98 -8.46
C GLU A 5 17.47 -3.78 -7.89
N TYR A 6 16.84 -2.62 -8.15
CA TYR A 6 15.50 -2.29 -7.69
C TYR A 6 14.38 -2.59 -8.72
N ILE A 7 14.73 -2.85 -9.97
CA ILE A 7 13.76 -3.00 -11.07
C ILE A 7 13.00 -4.34 -11.05
N ASN A 8 13.48 -5.34 -10.32
CA ASN A 8 12.85 -6.68 -10.23
C ASN A 8 12.25 -6.97 -8.84
N LYS A 9 11.88 -5.94 -8.07
CA LYS A 9 11.44 -6.12 -6.69
C LYS A 9 9.96 -5.80 -6.57
N ASP A 10 9.23 -6.68 -5.89
CA ASP A 10 7.81 -6.47 -5.64
C ASP A 10 7.57 -5.21 -4.82
N ILE A 11 6.63 -4.41 -5.27
CA ILE A 11 6.10 -3.24 -4.55
C ILE A 11 4.76 -3.64 -3.92
N VAL A 12 4.53 -3.24 -2.69
CA VAL A 12 3.21 -3.32 -2.05
C VAL A 12 2.70 -1.92 -1.76
N ILE A 13 1.48 -1.65 -2.17
CA ILE A 13 0.74 -0.44 -1.80
C ILE A 13 -0.29 -0.86 -0.73
N LEU A 14 -0.20 -0.28 0.48
CA LEU A 14 -1.14 -0.51 1.57
C LEU A 14 -2.20 0.59 1.61
N GLY A 15 -3.44 0.19 1.39
CA GLY A 15 -4.60 1.08 1.26
C GLY A 15 -4.89 1.39 -0.20
N LEU A 16 -6.04 0.92 -0.70
CA LEU A 16 -6.46 1.11 -2.09
C LEU A 16 -7.58 2.17 -2.19
N GLY A 17 -7.35 3.31 -1.54
CA GLY A 17 -8.19 4.49 -1.60
C GLY A 17 -7.86 5.41 -2.79
N TYR A 18 -8.14 6.71 -2.64
CA TYR A 18 -7.91 7.76 -3.64
C TYR A 18 -6.46 7.87 -4.11
N VAL A 19 -5.52 7.64 -3.22
CA VAL A 19 -4.07 7.73 -3.54
C VAL A 19 -3.53 6.37 -3.94
N GLY A 20 -3.85 5.33 -3.18
CA GLY A 20 -3.21 4.03 -3.33
C GLY A 20 -3.60 3.28 -4.60
N LEU A 21 -4.88 3.31 -4.99
CA LEU A 21 -5.31 2.59 -6.18
C LEU A 21 -4.70 3.16 -7.47
N PRO A 22 -4.76 4.48 -7.75
CA PRO A 22 -4.11 5.06 -8.93
C PRO A 22 -2.61 4.79 -8.96
N LEU A 23 -1.94 4.94 -7.81
CA LEU A 23 -0.50 4.69 -7.69
C LEU A 23 -0.15 3.23 -8.01
N ALA A 24 -0.89 2.27 -7.45
CA ALA A 24 -0.68 0.85 -7.68
C ALA A 24 -0.88 0.47 -9.16
N LEU A 25 -1.90 1.04 -9.81
CA LEU A 25 -2.17 0.83 -11.22
C LEU A 25 -1.06 1.39 -12.10
N GLU A 26 -0.53 2.57 -11.77
CA GLU A 26 0.55 3.19 -12.54
C GLU A 26 1.84 2.36 -12.48
N PHE A 27 2.20 1.82 -11.32
CA PHE A 27 3.32 0.88 -11.22
C PHE A 27 3.08 -0.39 -12.05
N ALA A 28 1.90 -0.98 -11.94
CA ALA A 28 1.55 -2.19 -12.69
C ALA A 28 1.54 -1.96 -14.21
N LYS A 29 1.07 -0.80 -14.67
CA LYS A 29 1.07 -0.38 -16.07
C LYS A 29 2.50 -0.26 -16.64
N ASN A 30 3.43 0.18 -15.82
CA ASN A 30 4.86 0.26 -16.15
C ASN A 30 5.60 -1.09 -15.97
N ASN A 31 4.88 -2.21 -15.90
CA ASN A 31 5.41 -3.56 -15.75
C ASN A 31 6.25 -3.80 -14.48
N ILE A 32 5.98 -3.03 -13.43
CA ILE A 32 6.56 -3.26 -12.11
C ILE A 32 5.65 -4.25 -11.37
N SER A 33 6.23 -5.32 -10.81
CA SER A 33 5.46 -6.29 -10.02
C SER A 33 4.88 -5.60 -8.79
N THR A 34 3.55 -5.45 -8.77
CA THR A 34 2.86 -4.63 -7.76
C THR A 34 1.72 -5.40 -7.13
N TYR A 35 1.67 -5.36 -5.81
CA TYR A 35 0.53 -5.79 -5.00
C TYR A 35 -0.21 -4.57 -4.46
N GLY A 36 -1.52 -4.56 -4.62
CA GLY A 36 -2.41 -3.65 -3.91
C GLY A 36 -3.05 -4.39 -2.74
N TYR A 37 -2.71 -4.01 -1.53
CA TYR A 37 -3.28 -4.57 -0.31
C TYR A 37 -4.30 -3.64 0.31
N ASP A 38 -5.46 -4.19 0.67
CA ASP A 38 -6.43 -3.50 1.51
C ASP A 38 -7.03 -4.49 2.52
N SER A 39 -7.26 -4.05 3.74
CA SER A 39 -7.91 -4.86 4.78
C SER A 39 -9.42 -4.94 4.61
N ASP A 40 -10.04 -4.03 3.86
CA ASP A 40 -11.47 -4.02 3.55
C ASP A 40 -11.81 -5.04 2.46
N LEU A 41 -12.40 -6.16 2.87
CA LEU A 41 -12.81 -7.24 1.97
C LEU A 41 -13.86 -6.78 0.95
N ILE A 42 -14.70 -5.80 1.30
CA ILE A 42 -15.69 -5.24 0.38
C ILE A 42 -14.96 -4.47 -0.72
N ARG A 43 -13.97 -3.67 -0.35
CA ARG A 43 -13.12 -2.95 -1.30
C ARG A 43 -12.41 -3.89 -2.25
N ILE A 44 -11.79 -4.95 -1.73
CA ILE A 44 -11.12 -5.98 -2.54
C ILE A 44 -12.07 -6.63 -3.53
N LYS A 45 -13.27 -7.01 -3.07
CA LYS A 45 -14.29 -7.59 -3.95
C LYS A 45 -14.70 -6.63 -5.06
N GLN A 46 -15.02 -5.37 -4.72
CA GLN A 46 -15.40 -4.36 -5.69
C GLN A 46 -14.31 -4.18 -6.77
N LEU A 47 -13.06 -4.03 -6.36
CA LEU A 47 -11.94 -3.87 -7.28
C LEU A 47 -11.72 -5.10 -8.16
N SER A 48 -11.94 -6.32 -7.64
CA SER A 48 -11.86 -7.54 -8.46
C SER A 48 -12.95 -7.62 -9.55
N GLU A 49 -14.07 -6.91 -9.35
CA GLU A 49 -15.15 -6.75 -10.32
C GLU A 49 -14.97 -5.51 -11.23
N GLY A 50 -13.89 -4.78 -11.03
CA GLY A 50 -13.57 -3.53 -11.75
C GLY A 50 -14.42 -2.34 -11.28
N ILE A 51 -14.89 -2.36 -10.04
CA ILE A 51 -15.71 -1.29 -9.47
C ILE A 51 -14.85 -0.43 -8.55
N ASP A 52 -14.60 0.81 -8.95
CA ASP A 52 -14.02 1.82 -8.07
C ASP A 52 -15.12 2.71 -7.48
N LYS A 53 -15.38 2.56 -6.16
CA LYS A 53 -16.38 3.37 -5.45
C LYS A 53 -16.08 4.87 -5.42
N ASN A 54 -14.84 5.24 -5.71
CA ASN A 54 -14.40 6.64 -5.77
C ASN A 54 -14.61 7.25 -7.17
N GLU A 55 -14.97 6.43 -8.16
CA GLU A 55 -15.24 6.82 -9.54
C GLU A 55 -14.07 7.56 -10.24
N GLU A 56 -12.83 7.30 -9.78
CA GLU A 56 -11.64 7.92 -10.36
C GLU A 56 -10.99 7.06 -11.44
N ILE A 57 -11.20 5.74 -11.38
CA ILE A 57 -10.56 4.77 -12.25
C ILE A 57 -11.62 3.99 -13.02
N ASP A 58 -11.45 3.96 -14.33
CA ASP A 58 -12.32 3.20 -15.22
C ASP A 58 -12.20 1.68 -14.99
N LYS A 59 -13.34 0.99 -15.13
CA LYS A 59 -13.42 -0.48 -14.98
C LYS A 59 -12.39 -1.21 -15.83
N MET A 60 -12.18 -0.78 -17.06
CA MET A 60 -11.25 -1.45 -17.98
C MET A 60 -9.80 -1.29 -17.53
N ASP A 61 -9.44 -0.15 -16.96
CA ASP A 61 -8.09 0.10 -16.45
C ASP A 61 -7.76 -0.82 -15.26
N ILE A 62 -8.74 -1.08 -14.39
CA ILE A 62 -8.59 -2.02 -13.27
C ILE A 62 -8.44 -3.45 -13.78
N LEU A 63 -9.39 -3.92 -14.62
CA LEU A 63 -9.47 -5.31 -15.04
C LEU A 63 -8.37 -5.73 -16.02
N SER A 64 -7.87 -4.81 -16.85
CA SER A 64 -6.77 -5.07 -17.78
C SER A 64 -5.39 -4.92 -17.15
N SER A 65 -5.30 -4.41 -15.92
CA SER A 65 -4.04 -4.19 -15.23
C SER A 65 -3.39 -5.51 -14.79
N LYS A 66 -2.07 -5.46 -14.60
CA LYS A 66 -1.29 -6.55 -13.99
C LYS A 66 -1.21 -6.41 -12.45
N LEU A 67 -1.99 -5.51 -11.87
CA LEU A 67 -2.05 -5.28 -10.43
C LEU A 67 -2.62 -6.51 -9.72
N LYS A 68 -1.91 -7.00 -8.72
CA LYS A 68 -2.34 -8.12 -7.87
C LYS A 68 -3.06 -7.56 -6.65
N ILE A 69 -4.39 -7.53 -6.70
CA ILE A 69 -5.24 -7.01 -5.62
C ILE A 69 -5.49 -8.11 -4.59
N THR A 70 -5.27 -7.82 -3.31
CA THR A 70 -5.38 -8.84 -2.26
C THR A 70 -5.65 -8.25 -0.87
N SER A 71 -6.33 -9.01 -0.02
CA SER A 71 -6.43 -8.78 1.43
C SER A 71 -5.48 -9.68 2.24
N ASN A 72 -4.67 -10.50 1.57
CA ASN A 72 -3.70 -11.35 2.26
C ASN A 72 -2.41 -10.58 2.57
N PRO A 73 -2.08 -10.33 3.86
CA PRO A 73 -0.91 -9.56 4.23
C PRO A 73 0.44 -10.26 3.97
N GLU A 74 0.44 -11.52 3.55
CA GLU A 74 1.68 -12.24 3.19
C GLU A 74 2.43 -11.56 2.04
N CYS A 75 1.75 -10.80 1.19
CA CYS A 75 2.38 -10.02 0.12
C CYS A 75 3.41 -9.00 0.65
N ILE A 76 3.33 -8.61 1.92
CA ILE A 76 4.25 -7.67 2.58
C ILE A 76 5.58 -8.35 2.94
N THR A 77 5.54 -9.64 3.30
CA THR A 77 6.66 -10.34 3.94
C THR A 77 7.96 -10.24 3.16
N ASP A 78 7.96 -10.50 1.87
CA ASP A 78 9.18 -10.49 1.04
C ASP A 78 9.28 -9.27 0.08
N SER A 79 8.35 -8.34 0.17
CA SER A 79 8.37 -7.12 -0.64
C SER A 79 9.54 -6.21 -0.28
N ASN A 80 10.10 -5.53 -1.27
CA ASN A 80 11.27 -4.68 -1.07
C ASN A 80 10.92 -3.20 -0.93
N ILE A 81 9.77 -2.80 -1.45
CA ILE A 81 9.24 -1.45 -1.33
C ILE A 81 7.80 -1.56 -0.82
N ILE A 82 7.51 -0.88 0.25
CA ILE A 82 6.19 -0.86 0.88
C ILE A 82 5.76 0.60 0.97
N ILE A 83 4.65 0.95 0.30
CA ILE A 83 4.12 2.31 0.29
C ILE A 83 2.79 2.31 1.04
N VAL A 84 2.71 3.12 2.08
CA VAL A 84 1.55 3.24 2.96
C VAL A 84 0.74 4.46 2.53
N THR A 85 -0.49 4.21 2.10
CA THR A 85 -1.44 5.23 1.60
C THR A 85 -2.78 5.17 2.35
N VAL A 86 -2.74 4.73 3.60
CA VAL A 86 -3.93 4.68 4.44
C VAL A 86 -4.40 6.09 4.81
N PRO A 87 -5.72 6.33 4.95
CA PRO A 87 -6.21 7.64 5.34
C PRO A 87 -5.85 8.00 6.78
N THR A 88 -5.71 9.29 7.04
CA THR A 88 -5.51 9.88 8.36
C THR A 88 -6.64 10.90 8.63
N PRO A 89 -7.86 10.42 8.96
CA PRO A 89 -9.00 11.29 9.17
C PRO A 89 -8.79 12.19 10.39
N ILE A 90 -9.62 13.22 10.49
CA ILE A 90 -9.65 14.12 11.65
C ILE A 90 -10.75 13.63 12.60
N THR A 91 -10.45 13.60 13.89
CA THR A 91 -11.43 13.33 14.95
C THR A 91 -12.38 14.53 15.15
N ASP A 92 -13.46 14.33 15.92
CA ASP A 92 -14.39 15.42 16.28
C ASP A 92 -13.70 16.57 17.02
N ASP A 93 -12.60 16.30 17.71
CA ASP A 93 -11.75 17.28 18.41
C ASP A 93 -10.71 17.95 17.50
N TYR A 94 -10.81 17.78 16.19
CA TYR A 94 -9.87 18.29 15.18
C TYR A 94 -8.43 17.77 15.32
N LEU A 95 -8.24 16.62 15.94
CA LEU A 95 -6.94 15.95 16.03
C LEU A 95 -6.82 14.88 14.94
N PRO A 96 -5.62 14.61 14.39
CA PRO A 96 -5.43 13.52 13.42
C PRO A 96 -5.66 12.17 14.10
N ASP A 97 -6.51 11.35 13.49
CA ASP A 97 -6.67 9.94 13.88
C ASP A 97 -5.58 9.11 13.20
N LEU A 98 -4.57 8.71 13.96
CA LEU A 98 -3.45 7.91 13.50
C LEU A 98 -3.68 6.40 13.60
N SER A 99 -4.86 5.95 14.02
CA SER A 99 -5.14 4.53 14.29
C SER A 99 -4.85 3.64 13.07
N LEU A 100 -5.27 4.05 11.88
CA LEU A 100 -5.01 3.30 10.65
C LEU A 100 -3.53 3.27 10.30
N LEU A 101 -2.82 4.36 10.50
CA LEU A 101 -1.39 4.46 10.25
C LEU A 101 -0.59 3.56 11.20
N MET A 102 -0.93 3.58 12.49
CA MET A 102 -0.31 2.73 13.51
C MET A 102 -0.59 1.24 13.26
N ASN A 103 -1.82 0.89 12.87
CA ASN A 103 -2.18 -0.48 12.52
C ASN A 103 -1.41 -0.98 11.29
N ALA A 104 -1.26 -0.14 10.25
CA ALA A 104 -0.46 -0.45 9.08
C ALA A 104 1.02 -0.65 9.44
N SER A 105 1.59 0.25 10.27
CA SER A 105 2.98 0.16 10.74
C SER A 105 3.23 -1.11 11.53
N LYS A 106 2.32 -1.47 12.44
CA LYS A 106 2.38 -2.71 13.22
C LYS A 106 2.35 -3.94 12.30
N LEU A 107 1.39 -3.99 11.36
CA LEU A 107 1.28 -5.08 10.40
C LEU A 107 2.57 -5.24 9.58
N ILE A 108 3.13 -4.14 9.08
CA ILE A 108 4.40 -4.14 8.34
C ILE A 108 5.52 -4.71 9.21
N GLY A 109 5.66 -4.23 10.44
CA GLY A 109 6.68 -4.72 11.38
C GLY A 109 6.59 -6.22 11.64
N GLU A 110 5.37 -6.73 11.89
CA GLU A 110 5.11 -8.16 12.08
C GLU A 110 5.51 -8.99 10.86
N LYS A 111 5.16 -8.54 9.65
CA LYS A 111 5.47 -9.25 8.40
C LYS A 111 6.96 -9.20 8.05
N ILE A 112 7.61 -8.05 8.22
CA ILE A 112 9.06 -7.93 8.01
C ILE A 112 9.84 -8.83 8.97
N ALA A 113 9.37 -8.99 10.22
CA ALA A 113 10.00 -9.89 11.18
C ALA A 113 10.02 -11.36 10.72
N LEU A 114 9.10 -11.77 9.85
CA LEU A 114 9.02 -13.12 9.29
C LEU A 114 9.90 -13.33 8.05
N ARG A 115 10.56 -12.30 7.53
CA ARG A 115 11.41 -12.40 6.32
C ARG A 115 12.50 -13.45 6.49
N LYS A 116 12.69 -14.25 5.45
CA LYS A 116 13.76 -15.26 5.42
C LYS A 116 15.13 -14.62 5.33
N ASN A 117 15.29 -13.61 4.48
CA ASN A 117 16.56 -12.88 4.33
C ASN A 117 16.54 -11.60 5.17
N LYS A 118 17.13 -11.67 6.37
CA LYS A 118 17.21 -10.54 7.31
C LYS A 118 18.14 -9.41 6.85
N ASN A 119 19.04 -9.67 5.91
CA ASN A 119 19.97 -8.66 5.37
C ASN A 119 19.30 -7.77 4.32
N ASN A 120 18.21 -8.23 3.70
CA ASN A 120 17.47 -7.44 2.73
C ASN A 120 16.40 -6.60 3.44
N LYS A 121 16.73 -5.37 3.81
CA LYS A 121 15.80 -4.44 4.45
C LYS A 121 14.89 -3.80 3.40
N PRO A 122 13.56 -3.77 3.59
CA PRO A 122 12.67 -3.06 2.68
C PRO A 122 12.79 -1.55 2.86
N ILE A 123 12.39 -0.81 1.84
CA ILE A 123 12.14 0.62 1.93
C ILE A 123 10.66 0.80 2.26
N ILE A 124 10.35 1.53 3.32
CA ILE A 124 8.98 1.86 3.70
C ILE A 124 8.76 3.34 3.46
N ILE A 125 7.73 3.67 2.69
CA ILE A 125 7.38 5.03 2.30
C ILE A 125 5.98 5.32 2.87
N PHE A 126 5.86 6.37 3.66
CA PHE A 126 4.58 6.84 4.17
C PHE A 126 4.12 8.02 3.32
N GLU A 127 3.05 7.84 2.56
CA GLU A 127 2.40 8.85 1.72
C GLU A 127 1.13 9.41 2.39
N SER A 128 0.75 8.88 3.55
CA SER A 128 -0.35 9.41 4.34
C SER A 128 -0.03 10.81 4.86
N THR A 129 -0.99 11.73 4.79
CA THR A 129 -0.84 13.09 5.29
C THR A 129 -0.72 13.09 6.81
N THR A 130 0.41 13.59 7.33
CA THR A 130 0.69 13.67 8.76
C THR A 130 1.43 14.96 9.09
N TYR A 131 1.72 15.19 10.38
CA TYR A 131 2.53 16.30 10.84
C TYR A 131 4.03 15.93 10.95
N PRO A 132 4.94 16.91 10.98
CA PRO A 132 6.38 16.66 11.12
C PRO A 132 6.71 15.85 12.38
N GLY A 133 7.52 14.79 12.23
CA GLY A 133 7.92 13.89 13.33
C GLY A 133 6.99 12.68 13.53
N CYS A 134 5.80 12.68 12.94
CA CYS A 134 4.83 11.58 13.13
C CYS A 134 5.39 10.21 12.70
N THR A 135 6.12 10.16 11.59
CA THR A 135 6.69 8.90 11.10
C THR A 135 7.73 8.33 12.06
N GLU A 136 8.57 9.17 12.63
CA GLU A 136 9.61 8.77 13.58
C GLU A 136 9.03 8.37 14.94
N ASP A 137 7.99 9.06 15.39
CA ASP A 137 7.45 8.89 16.74
C ASP A 137 6.45 7.73 16.82
N TYR A 138 5.69 7.45 15.74
CA TYR A 138 4.55 6.51 15.78
C TYR A 138 4.66 5.35 14.78
N CYS A 139 5.46 5.44 13.74
CA CYS A 139 5.58 4.42 12.71
C CYS A 139 6.90 3.61 12.83
#